data_40b8a694372f2daee4a7fff14aaa049e
#
_entry.id   40b8a694372f2daee4a7fff14aaa049e
#
_cell.length_a   1.000
_cell.length_b   1.000
_cell.length_c   1.000
_cell.angle_alpha   90.00
_cell.angle_beta   90.00
_cell.angle_gamma   90.00
#
_symmetry.space_group_name_H-M   'P 1'
#
loop_
_entity.id
_entity.type
_entity.pdbx_description
1 polymer ?
#
loop_
_entity_poly.entity_id
_entity_poly.type
_entity_poly.pdbx_seq_one_letter_code
_entity_poly.pdbx_strand_id
1 'polypeptide(L)'
;QFGLVGSEMCIRDRDIAMSGDFIVGFSGETDRDFAETLQLVNQVGYASAYSFKYSPRPGTPAATIEQQVPEHVKAERLESLQQLLNAQQFAFNKATEGQIVDVLVERIGGRAGQMAGRSPYMQAVNFVGDQSQIGQIVPCKLSAARQNSMSGEIIAIKGAA
;
A
#
# COMPACT_ATOMS: atom_id res chain seq x y z
N GLN A 1 15.44 -13.49 -17.86
CA GLN A 1 14.25 -12.63 -17.74
C GLN A 1 13.25 -13.35 -16.83
N PHE A 2 13.29 -13.04 -15.55
CA PHE A 2 12.16 -13.38 -14.68
C PHE A 2 11.07 -12.33 -14.93
N GLY A 3 10.30 -12.55 -15.99
CA GLY A 3 9.14 -11.71 -16.28
C GLY A 3 8.10 -11.87 -15.18
N LEU A 4 7.64 -10.78 -14.65
CA LEU A 4 6.46 -10.69 -13.77
C LEU A 4 5.19 -10.96 -14.60
N VAL A 5 5.13 -12.13 -15.27
CA VAL A 5 4.03 -12.50 -16.18
C VAL A 5 2.67 -12.40 -15.50
N GLY A 6 2.61 -12.60 -14.18
CA GLY A 6 1.40 -12.46 -13.40
C GLY A 6 0.97 -11.00 -13.18
N SER A 7 1.92 -10.09 -12.92
CA SER A 7 1.62 -8.68 -12.66
C SER A 7 1.25 -7.92 -13.92
N GLU A 8 1.90 -8.16 -15.06
CA GLU A 8 1.53 -7.54 -16.34
C GLU A 8 0.10 -7.88 -16.76
N MET A 9 -0.32 -9.14 -16.56
CA MET A 9 -1.69 -9.58 -16.88
C MET A 9 -2.72 -8.98 -15.93
N CYS A 10 -2.38 -8.75 -14.66
CA CYS A 10 -3.25 -8.11 -13.69
C CYS A 10 -3.39 -6.60 -13.91
N ILE A 11 -2.32 -5.91 -14.33
CA ILE A 11 -2.29 -4.46 -14.55
C ILE A 11 -3.06 -4.07 -15.81
N ARG A 12 -3.05 -4.90 -16.86
CA ARG A 12 -3.64 -4.57 -18.16
C ARG A 12 -5.15 -4.66 -18.22
N ASP A 13 -5.77 -5.60 -17.51
CA ASP A 13 -7.14 -5.99 -17.81
C ASP A 13 -8.10 -5.90 -16.63
N ARG A 14 -7.67 -5.40 -15.46
CA ARG A 14 -8.50 -5.37 -14.26
C ARG A 14 -8.26 -4.12 -13.41
N ASP A 15 -9.34 -3.65 -12.80
CA ASP A 15 -9.30 -2.67 -11.72
C ASP A 15 -8.78 -3.33 -10.44
N ILE A 16 -7.46 -3.51 -10.36
CA ILE A 16 -6.78 -4.21 -9.26
C ILE A 16 -5.75 -3.31 -8.59
N ALA A 17 -5.72 -3.33 -7.26
CA ALA A 17 -4.70 -2.67 -6.47
C ALA A 17 -3.55 -3.65 -6.19
N MET A 18 -2.35 -3.34 -6.70
CA MET A 18 -1.15 -4.13 -6.42
C MET A 18 -0.55 -3.74 -5.08
N SER A 19 -0.14 -4.74 -4.30
CA SER A 19 0.64 -4.53 -3.07
C SER A 19 1.91 -5.37 -3.08
N GLY A 20 2.92 -4.96 -2.29
CA GLY A 20 4.19 -5.69 -2.22
C GLY A 20 4.97 -5.44 -0.95
N ASP A 21 5.91 -6.34 -0.66
CA ASP A 21 6.85 -6.23 0.44
C ASP A 21 8.27 -6.16 -0.13
N PHE A 22 9.05 -5.20 0.35
CA PHE A 22 10.40 -4.94 -0.15
C PHE A 22 11.42 -4.99 0.99
N ILE A 23 12.56 -5.60 0.71
CA ILE A 23 13.71 -5.56 1.59
C ILE A 23 14.88 -4.98 0.78
N VAL A 24 15.47 -3.88 1.28
CA VAL A 24 16.64 -3.24 0.69
C VAL A 24 17.89 -3.54 1.47
N GLY A 25 19.04 -3.51 0.81
CA GLY A 25 20.33 -3.76 1.44
C GLY A 25 20.53 -5.21 1.82
N PHE A 26 19.96 -6.15 1.09
CA PHE A 26 20.26 -7.58 1.24
C PHE A 26 21.75 -7.83 1.02
N SER A 27 22.30 -8.87 1.64
CA SER A 27 23.73 -9.21 1.51
C SER A 27 24.11 -9.38 0.02
N GLY A 28 25.11 -8.61 -0.42
CA GLY A 28 25.57 -8.59 -1.81
C GLY A 28 24.78 -7.69 -2.77
N GLU A 29 23.71 -6.99 -2.30
CA GLU A 29 22.95 -6.07 -3.15
C GLU A 29 23.84 -4.93 -3.64
N THR A 30 23.97 -4.79 -4.95
CA THR A 30 24.71 -3.72 -5.60
C THR A 30 23.83 -2.47 -5.84
N ASP A 31 24.45 -1.34 -6.21
CA ASP A 31 23.70 -0.14 -6.61
C ASP A 31 22.87 -0.40 -7.88
N ARG A 32 23.32 -1.28 -8.74
CA ARG A 32 22.58 -1.69 -9.93
C ARG A 32 21.33 -2.48 -9.56
N ASP A 33 21.43 -3.44 -8.63
CA ASP A 33 20.29 -4.24 -8.19
C ASP A 33 19.23 -3.33 -7.51
N PHE A 34 19.67 -2.35 -6.72
CA PHE A 34 18.77 -1.38 -6.12
C PHE A 34 18.10 -0.48 -7.17
N ALA A 35 18.85 -0.02 -8.20
CA ALA A 35 18.28 0.75 -9.30
C ALA A 35 17.24 -0.06 -10.09
N GLU A 36 17.49 -1.35 -10.33
CA GLU A 36 16.54 -2.26 -10.98
C GLU A 36 15.27 -2.45 -10.11
N THR A 37 15.42 -2.51 -8.79
CA THR A 37 14.28 -2.54 -7.83
C THR A 37 13.42 -1.27 -7.97
N LEU A 38 14.03 -0.08 -7.99
CA LEU A 38 13.28 1.17 -8.17
C LEU A 38 12.59 1.22 -9.54
N GLN A 39 13.26 0.73 -10.59
CA GLN A 39 12.66 0.64 -11.93
C GLN A 39 11.43 -0.28 -11.94
N LEU A 40 11.52 -1.45 -11.29
CA LEU A 40 10.41 -2.37 -11.14
C LEU A 40 9.23 -1.70 -10.42
N VAL A 41 9.51 -1.05 -9.29
CA VAL A 41 8.47 -0.33 -8.51
C VAL A 41 7.79 0.74 -9.37
N ASN A 42 8.54 1.49 -10.16
CA ASN A 42 7.99 2.48 -11.09
C ASN A 42 7.09 1.86 -12.17
N GLN A 43 7.46 0.71 -12.70
CA GLN A 43 6.70 0.02 -13.76
C GLN A 43 5.39 -0.58 -13.25
N VAL A 44 5.39 -1.12 -12.03
CA VAL A 44 4.21 -1.77 -11.44
C VAL A 44 3.19 -0.75 -10.93
N GLY A 45 3.62 0.31 -10.24
CA GLY A 45 2.73 1.31 -9.65
C GLY A 45 1.91 0.74 -8.48
N TYR A 46 2.57 0.52 -7.34
CA TYR A 46 1.93 -0.10 -6.18
C TYR A 46 0.93 0.83 -5.49
N ALA A 47 -0.26 0.29 -5.20
CA ALA A 47 -1.28 0.98 -4.40
C ALA A 47 -0.93 1.03 -2.91
N SER A 48 -0.19 0.04 -2.43
CA SER A 48 0.39 0.01 -1.08
C SER A 48 1.61 -0.91 -1.05
N ALA A 49 2.58 -0.61 -0.20
CA ALA A 49 3.71 -1.51 0.00
C ALA A 49 4.35 -1.33 1.38
N TYR A 50 4.97 -2.38 1.86
CA TYR A 50 5.83 -2.34 3.04
C TYR A 50 7.28 -2.44 2.60
N SER A 51 8.16 -1.70 3.26
CA SER A 51 9.58 -1.70 2.93
C SER A 51 10.43 -1.68 4.20
N PHE A 52 11.48 -2.48 4.19
CA PHE A 52 12.34 -2.73 5.34
C PHE A 52 13.80 -2.75 4.92
N LYS A 53 14.70 -2.42 5.87
CA LYS A 53 16.12 -2.71 5.73
C LYS A 53 16.36 -4.18 6.02
N TYR A 54 17.25 -4.81 5.27
CA TYR A 54 17.73 -6.14 5.62
C TYR A 54 18.38 -6.15 7.00
N SER A 55 17.97 -7.10 7.83
CA SER A 55 18.55 -7.37 9.14
C SER A 55 19.07 -8.82 9.17
N PRO A 56 20.38 -9.04 9.39
CA PRO A 56 20.94 -10.38 9.47
C PRO A 56 20.28 -11.20 10.58
N ARG A 57 19.87 -12.41 10.26
CA ARG A 57 19.30 -13.33 11.24
C ARG A 57 20.28 -14.47 11.51
N PRO A 58 20.68 -14.70 12.77
CA PRO A 58 21.59 -15.80 13.13
C PRO A 58 21.12 -17.12 12.56
N GLY A 59 22.05 -17.92 12.02
CA GLY A 59 21.77 -19.23 11.44
C GLY A 59 21.26 -19.22 10.00
N THR A 60 21.14 -18.05 9.35
CA THR A 60 20.79 -17.97 7.93
C THR A 60 22.04 -17.84 7.06
N PRO A 61 22.07 -18.42 5.83
CA PRO A 61 23.20 -18.22 4.90
C PRO A 61 23.48 -16.77 4.59
N ALA A 62 22.44 -15.94 4.46
CA ALA A 62 22.60 -14.52 4.18
C ALA A 62 23.35 -13.74 5.27
N ALA A 63 23.25 -14.17 6.53
CA ALA A 63 23.96 -13.53 7.65
C ALA A 63 25.48 -13.78 7.62
N THR A 64 25.95 -14.82 6.89
CA THR A 64 27.35 -15.23 6.79
C THR A 64 28.03 -14.75 5.50
N ILE A 65 27.30 -14.09 4.61
CA ILE A 65 27.85 -13.50 3.39
C ILE A 65 28.75 -12.32 3.81
N GLU A 66 30.00 -12.31 3.33
CA GLU A 66 30.99 -11.27 3.66
C GLU A 66 30.59 -9.89 3.13
N GLN A 67 29.92 -9.83 1.97
CA GLN A 67 29.50 -8.58 1.32
C GLN A 67 28.22 -8.03 1.96
N GLN A 68 28.30 -7.63 3.21
CA GLN A 68 27.19 -6.94 3.86
C GLN A 68 27.11 -5.49 3.38
N VAL A 69 25.90 -5.03 3.05
CA VAL A 69 25.68 -3.61 2.71
C VAL A 69 25.82 -2.75 3.96
N PRO A 70 26.59 -1.65 3.93
CA PRO A 70 26.75 -0.73 5.07
C PRO A 70 25.40 -0.14 5.53
N GLU A 71 25.26 0.09 6.84
CA GLU A 71 23.98 0.50 7.42
C GLU A 71 23.49 1.87 6.90
N HIS A 72 24.39 2.81 6.63
CA HIS A 72 24.05 4.10 6.04
C HIS A 72 23.49 3.94 4.60
N VAL A 73 24.09 3.04 3.79
CA VAL A 73 23.60 2.74 2.43
C VAL A 73 22.21 2.10 2.48
N LYS A 74 21.98 1.17 3.42
CA LYS A 74 20.64 0.59 3.63
C LYS A 74 19.61 1.67 3.99
N ALA A 75 19.98 2.64 4.82
CA ALA A 75 19.11 3.72 5.23
C ALA A 75 18.76 4.64 4.03
N GLU A 76 19.74 5.03 3.23
CA GLU A 76 19.55 5.85 2.03
C GLU A 76 18.68 5.13 0.98
N ARG A 77 18.93 3.84 0.75
CA ARG A 77 18.11 3.02 -0.17
C ARG A 77 16.68 2.90 0.33
N LEU A 78 16.48 2.66 1.63
CA LEU A 78 15.13 2.58 2.20
C LEU A 78 14.39 3.90 2.06
N GLU A 79 15.03 5.03 2.35
CA GLU A 79 14.42 6.36 2.20
C GLU A 79 14.00 6.62 0.76
N SER A 80 14.89 6.36 -0.22
CA SER A 80 14.59 6.53 -1.64
C SER A 80 13.41 5.66 -2.09
N LEU A 81 13.39 4.39 -1.67
CA LEU A 81 12.29 3.48 -1.97
C LEU A 81 10.97 3.94 -1.34
N GLN A 82 11.00 4.36 -0.08
CA GLN A 82 9.81 4.86 0.64
C GLN A 82 9.24 6.12 0.01
N GLN A 83 10.08 7.04 -0.44
CA GLN A 83 9.62 8.24 -1.16
C GLN A 83 8.84 7.86 -2.43
N LEU A 84 9.37 6.92 -3.22
CA LEU A 84 8.72 6.44 -4.43
C LEU A 84 7.38 5.73 -4.12
N LEU A 85 7.38 4.78 -3.19
CA LEU A 85 6.18 4.05 -2.79
C LEU A 85 5.10 4.97 -2.21
N ASN A 86 5.48 5.95 -1.39
CA ASN A 86 4.56 6.94 -0.83
C ASN A 86 3.93 7.81 -1.92
N ALA A 87 4.71 8.21 -2.93
CA ALA A 87 4.19 8.97 -4.06
C ALA A 87 3.18 8.15 -4.88
N GLN A 88 3.46 6.87 -5.12
CA GLN A 88 2.55 5.97 -5.84
C GLN A 88 1.26 5.71 -5.05
N GLN A 89 1.35 5.42 -3.76
CA GLN A 89 0.20 5.24 -2.89
C GLN A 89 -0.70 6.49 -2.86
N PHE A 90 -0.09 7.67 -2.75
CA PHE A 90 -0.86 8.91 -2.77
C PHE A 90 -1.53 9.14 -4.13
N ALA A 91 -0.83 8.88 -5.24
CA ALA A 91 -1.39 8.97 -6.59
C ALA A 91 -2.56 7.99 -6.79
N PHE A 92 -2.43 6.75 -6.32
CA PHE A 92 -3.50 5.77 -6.34
C PHE A 92 -4.71 6.24 -5.52
N ASN A 93 -4.49 6.71 -4.29
CA ASN A 93 -5.55 7.27 -3.46
C ASN A 93 -6.25 8.43 -4.16
N LYS A 94 -5.48 9.33 -4.77
CA LYS A 94 -6.01 10.48 -5.51
C LYS A 94 -6.87 10.09 -6.70
N ALA A 95 -6.47 9.06 -7.43
CA ALA A 95 -7.21 8.55 -8.59
C ALA A 95 -8.56 7.91 -8.22
N THR A 96 -8.74 7.49 -6.95
CA THR A 96 -10.00 6.92 -6.46
C THR A 96 -10.95 7.97 -5.87
N GLU A 97 -10.59 9.25 -5.80
CA GLU A 97 -11.50 10.31 -5.33
C GLU A 97 -12.76 10.39 -6.20
N GLY A 98 -13.89 10.56 -5.55
CA GLY A 98 -15.21 10.61 -6.19
C GLY A 98 -15.85 9.25 -6.48
N GLN A 99 -15.08 8.17 -6.41
CA GLN A 99 -15.61 6.82 -6.59
C GLN A 99 -16.50 6.40 -5.41
N ILE A 100 -17.49 5.56 -5.71
CA ILE A 100 -18.32 4.90 -4.71
C ILE A 100 -17.81 3.48 -4.60
N VAL A 101 -17.41 3.09 -3.40
CA VAL A 101 -16.87 1.77 -3.09
C VAL A 101 -17.53 1.17 -1.86
N ASP A 102 -17.58 -0.13 -1.81
CA ASP A 102 -18.04 -0.87 -0.64
C ASP A 102 -16.94 -0.86 0.44
N VAL A 103 -17.25 -0.35 1.63
CA VAL A 103 -16.30 -0.26 2.73
C VAL A 103 -16.72 -1.19 3.86
N LEU A 104 -15.85 -2.12 4.24
CA LEU A 104 -16.03 -2.90 5.47
C LEU A 104 -15.70 -2.02 6.66
N VAL A 105 -16.69 -1.78 7.53
CA VAL A 105 -16.51 -0.99 8.76
C VAL A 105 -15.81 -1.85 9.82
N GLU A 106 -14.59 -1.47 10.20
CA GLU A 106 -13.77 -2.30 11.10
C GLU A 106 -13.82 -1.81 12.56
N ARG A 107 -13.82 -0.49 12.76
CA ARG A 107 -13.64 0.09 14.11
C ARG A 107 -14.05 1.55 14.17
N ILE A 108 -14.09 2.05 15.42
CA ILE A 108 -14.20 3.48 15.68
C ILE A 108 -12.93 4.19 15.19
N GLY A 109 -13.09 5.32 14.54
CA GLY A 109 -12.01 6.19 14.09
C GLY A 109 -11.37 7.00 15.22
N GLY A 110 -10.38 7.82 14.87
CA GLY A 110 -9.64 8.63 15.84
C GLY A 110 -10.37 9.90 16.32
N ARG A 111 -11.51 10.27 15.75
CA ARG A 111 -12.30 11.46 16.11
C ARG A 111 -13.69 11.05 16.56
N ALA A 112 -14.34 11.90 17.36
CA ALA A 112 -15.72 11.66 17.82
C ALA A 112 -16.67 11.50 16.62
N GLY A 113 -17.51 10.45 16.63
CA GLY A 113 -18.43 10.13 15.53
C GLY A 113 -17.79 9.62 14.25
N GLN A 114 -16.47 9.38 14.27
CA GLN A 114 -15.75 8.84 13.11
C GLN A 114 -15.67 7.32 13.20
N MET A 115 -15.90 6.67 12.07
CA MET A 115 -15.65 5.25 11.83
C MET A 115 -14.45 5.09 10.90
N ALA A 116 -13.80 3.94 10.96
CA ALA A 116 -12.73 3.55 10.07
C ALA A 116 -13.00 2.15 9.50
N GLY A 117 -12.71 1.99 8.22
CA GLY A 117 -12.93 0.74 7.49
C GLY A 117 -11.93 0.53 6.36
N ARG A 118 -12.16 -0.49 5.56
CA ARG A 118 -11.35 -0.87 4.41
C ARG A 118 -12.16 -0.90 3.12
N SER A 119 -11.62 -0.27 2.07
CA SER A 119 -12.13 -0.40 0.72
C SER A 119 -11.74 -1.76 0.10
N PRO A 120 -12.31 -2.17 -1.05
CA PRO A 120 -11.86 -3.34 -1.79
C PRO A 120 -10.38 -3.31 -2.19
N TYR A 121 -9.79 -2.11 -2.28
CA TYR A 121 -8.37 -1.89 -2.55
C TYR A 121 -7.50 -1.85 -1.29
N MET A 122 -8.04 -2.27 -0.14
CA MET A 122 -7.37 -2.24 1.15
C MET A 122 -7.00 -0.83 1.65
N GLN A 123 -7.50 0.23 1.02
CA GLN A 123 -7.33 1.59 1.51
C GLN A 123 -8.05 1.77 2.85
N ALA A 124 -7.39 2.41 3.81
CA ALA A 124 -8.06 2.85 5.03
C ALA A 124 -9.00 4.01 4.71
N VAL A 125 -10.29 3.86 5.01
CA VAL A 125 -11.32 4.89 4.77
C VAL A 125 -11.86 5.37 6.10
N ASN A 126 -11.85 6.70 6.31
CA ASN A 126 -12.41 7.35 7.50
C ASN A 126 -13.67 8.12 7.11
N PHE A 127 -14.77 7.91 7.81
CA PHE A 127 -16.07 8.52 7.53
C PHE A 127 -16.87 8.74 8.80
N VAL A 128 -17.92 9.55 8.74
CA VAL A 128 -18.88 9.73 9.84
C VAL A 128 -19.87 8.59 9.82
N GLY A 129 -20.08 7.93 10.94
CA GLY A 129 -20.96 6.76 11.05
C GLY A 129 -21.26 6.37 12.50
N ASP A 130 -21.97 5.26 12.67
CA ASP A 130 -22.39 4.71 13.95
C ASP A 130 -21.69 3.39 14.27
N GLN A 131 -21.46 3.13 15.56
CA GLN A 131 -20.80 1.90 16.03
C GLN A 131 -21.56 0.61 15.66
N SER A 132 -22.89 0.69 15.51
CA SER A 132 -23.71 -0.45 15.08
C SER A 132 -23.37 -0.94 13.67
N GLN A 133 -22.64 -0.15 12.90
CA GLN A 133 -22.18 -0.51 11.56
C GLN A 133 -20.90 -1.36 11.53
N ILE A 134 -20.23 -1.55 12.67
CA ILE A 134 -19.01 -2.37 12.73
C ILE A 134 -19.32 -3.80 12.26
N GLY A 135 -18.48 -4.32 11.36
CA GLY A 135 -18.67 -5.62 10.71
C GLY A 135 -19.60 -5.60 9.50
N GLN A 136 -20.22 -4.46 9.20
CA GLN A 136 -21.06 -4.29 8.02
C GLN A 136 -20.26 -3.73 6.84
N ILE A 137 -20.74 -4.01 5.64
CA ILE A 137 -20.24 -3.40 4.40
C ILE A 137 -21.22 -2.26 4.04
N VAL A 138 -20.67 -1.06 3.88
CA VAL A 138 -21.46 0.14 3.57
C VAL A 138 -20.94 0.81 2.30
N PRO A 139 -21.81 1.28 1.40
CA PRO A 139 -21.39 2.06 0.26
C PRO A 139 -20.89 3.43 0.71
N CYS A 140 -19.69 3.78 0.30
CA CYS A 140 -19.02 5.00 0.69
C CYS A 140 -18.46 5.74 -0.53
N LYS A 141 -18.77 7.02 -0.66
CA LYS A 141 -18.14 7.88 -1.65
C LYS A 141 -16.83 8.40 -1.08
N LEU A 142 -15.73 8.12 -1.77
CA LEU A 142 -14.41 8.61 -1.42
C LEU A 142 -14.32 10.10 -1.74
N SER A 143 -13.97 10.95 -0.76
CA SER A 143 -14.04 12.41 -0.91
C SER A 143 -12.68 13.08 -0.95
N ALA A 144 -11.70 12.60 -0.22
CA ALA A 144 -10.36 13.21 -0.19
C ALA A 144 -9.26 12.19 0.13
N ALA A 145 -8.21 12.22 -0.68
CA ALA A 145 -6.99 11.44 -0.47
C ALA A 145 -6.11 12.07 0.62
N ARG A 146 -5.53 11.21 1.45
CA ARG A 146 -4.46 11.51 2.39
C ARG A 146 -3.32 10.55 2.14
N GLN A 147 -2.16 10.78 2.74
CA GLN A 147 -0.99 9.94 2.53
C GLN A 147 -1.32 8.44 2.73
N ASN A 148 -1.92 8.07 3.84
CA ASN A 148 -2.16 6.66 4.20
C ASN A 148 -3.65 6.33 4.39
N SER A 149 -4.57 7.17 3.91
CA SER A 149 -6.01 6.95 4.09
C SER A 149 -6.84 7.80 3.14
N MET A 150 -8.11 7.48 3.05
CA MET A 150 -9.13 8.26 2.38
C MET A 150 -10.12 8.84 3.40
N SER A 151 -10.67 9.99 3.09
CA SER A 151 -11.92 10.45 3.69
C SER A 151 -13.08 9.95 2.84
N GLY A 152 -14.21 9.64 3.46
CA GLY A 152 -15.39 9.20 2.73
C GLY A 152 -16.69 9.61 3.41
N GLU A 153 -17.79 9.42 2.68
CA GLU A 153 -19.14 9.69 3.15
C GLU A 153 -20.03 8.50 2.81
N ILE A 154 -20.76 8.00 3.82
CA ILE A 154 -21.72 6.90 3.57
C ILE A 154 -22.84 7.43 2.67
N ILE A 155 -23.16 6.67 1.64
CA ILE A 155 -24.27 6.95 0.77
C ILE A 155 -25.46 6.12 1.24
N ALA A 156 -26.58 6.79 1.57
CA ALA A 156 -27.83 6.10 1.82
C ALA A 156 -28.28 5.39 0.54
N ILE A 157 -28.37 4.05 0.55
CA ILE A 157 -29.02 3.32 -0.51
C ILE A 157 -30.50 3.72 -0.47
N LYS A 158 -30.94 4.57 -1.42
CA LYS A 158 -32.37 4.81 -1.63
C LYS A 158 -33.01 3.51 -2.13
N GLY A 159 -33.72 2.82 -1.22
CA GLY A 159 -34.76 1.87 -1.60
C GLY A 159 -34.31 0.43 -1.83
N ALA A 160 -34.42 -0.37 -0.77
CA ALA A 160 -35.03 -1.68 -0.91
C ALA A 160 -36.39 -1.57 -0.18
N ALA A 161 -37.42 -1.29 -0.96
CA ALA A 161 -38.80 -1.47 -0.54
C ALA A 161 -39.23 -2.86 -0.99
#